data_5147f730408951b43ef4a99c9843cb6e
#
_entry.id   5147f730408951b43ef4a99c9843cb6e
#
_cell.length_a   1.000
_cell.length_b   1.000
_cell.length_c   1.000
_cell.angle_alpha   90.00
_cell.angle_beta   90.00
_cell.angle_gamma   90.00
#
_symmetry.space_group_name_H-M   'P 1'
#
loop_
_entity.id
_entity.type
_entity.pdbx_description
1 polymer ?
#
loop_
_entity_poly.entity_id
_entity_poly.type
_entity_poly.pdbx_seq_one_letter_code
_entity_poly.pdbx_strand_id
1 'polypeptide(L)'
;MKNFTLIIVLLSSLSLTGQQIVQNFTLPNVADGSTVSLNGFPSCTGLVAIFTSNECAFDNYYTSRIKSLVDQYAGKIQFILINSYVEPAESMEKMAVEYKTWGLQVPYLADKDQTGMNCLGAKKSPEAFLLKNASNKYILVYHGAIDDNAQVSTDVKENFLSKSIDKLIGGQKIEVASVRATGCSIRLK
;
A
#
# COMPACT_ATOMS: atom_id res chain seq x y z
N MET A 1 -58.63 7.89 -34.23
CA MET A 1 -57.91 7.01 -33.27
C MET A 1 -56.46 7.54 -33.24
N LYS A 2 -56.06 8.17 -32.13
CA LYS A 2 -54.71 8.80 -31.99
C LYS A 2 -53.80 7.74 -31.30
N ASN A 3 -52.78 7.29 -32.04
CA ASN A 3 -51.78 6.38 -31.48
C ASN A 3 -50.80 7.19 -30.62
N PHE A 4 -50.80 6.92 -29.33
CA PHE A 4 -49.85 7.51 -28.36
C PHE A 4 -48.64 6.58 -28.28
N THR A 5 -47.52 6.95 -28.89
CA THR A 5 -46.27 6.19 -28.82
C THR A 5 -45.56 6.55 -27.52
N LEU A 6 -45.54 5.59 -26.59
CA LEU A 6 -44.82 5.72 -25.30
C LEU A 6 -43.32 5.50 -25.51
N ILE A 7 -42.52 6.58 -25.43
CA ILE A 7 -41.06 6.51 -25.48
C ILE A 7 -40.56 6.19 -24.06
N ILE A 8 -40.09 4.96 -23.83
CA ILE A 8 -39.42 4.56 -22.61
C ILE A 8 -37.94 4.99 -22.70
N VAL A 9 -37.58 6.05 -21.99
CA VAL A 9 -36.20 6.49 -21.84
C VAL A 9 -35.54 5.60 -20.77
N LEU A 10 -34.68 4.68 -21.18
CA LEU A 10 -33.87 3.88 -20.30
C LEU A 10 -32.75 4.77 -19.72
N LEU A 11 -32.90 5.25 -18.48
CA LEU A 11 -31.81 5.88 -17.74
C LEU A 11 -30.82 4.80 -17.31
N SER A 12 -29.72 4.64 -18.06
CA SER A 12 -28.57 3.87 -17.61
C SER A 12 -27.85 4.64 -16.48
N SER A 13 -28.01 4.16 -15.25
CA SER A 13 -27.24 4.66 -14.11
C SER A 13 -25.77 4.26 -14.29
N LEU A 14 -24.93 5.21 -14.76
CA LEU A 14 -23.49 5.08 -14.66
C LEU A 14 -23.12 5.14 -13.19
N SER A 15 -22.77 3.98 -12.60
CA SER A 15 -22.11 3.92 -11.30
C SER A 15 -20.71 4.53 -11.43
N LEU A 16 -20.55 5.81 -11.08
CA LEU A 16 -19.22 6.39 -10.86
C LEU A 16 -18.66 5.71 -9.61
N THR A 17 -17.80 4.72 -9.80
CA THR A 17 -16.91 4.27 -8.73
C THR A 17 -15.92 5.41 -8.46
N GLY A 18 -16.22 6.22 -7.44
CA GLY A 18 -15.36 7.32 -7.03
C GLY A 18 -13.97 6.78 -6.64
N GLN A 19 -12.93 7.27 -7.29
CA GLN A 19 -11.55 6.95 -6.93
C GLN A 19 -11.27 7.51 -5.52
N GLN A 20 -10.84 6.66 -4.59
CA GLN A 20 -10.54 7.08 -3.21
C GLN A 20 -9.25 7.91 -3.20
N ILE A 21 -9.39 9.22 -2.99
CA ILE A 21 -8.25 10.10 -2.74
C ILE A 21 -7.78 9.87 -1.31
N VAL A 22 -6.49 9.54 -1.14
CA VAL A 22 -5.87 9.35 0.18
C VAL A 22 -5.51 10.72 0.77
N GLN A 23 -5.91 10.94 2.01
CA GLN A 23 -5.52 12.14 2.73
C GLN A 23 -4.02 12.12 3.01
N ASN A 24 -3.37 13.29 2.91
CA ASN A 24 -1.95 13.40 3.24
C ASN A 24 -1.73 13.21 4.74
N PHE A 25 -0.70 12.47 5.09
CA PHE A 25 -0.21 12.31 6.45
C PHE A 25 1.30 12.47 6.49
N THR A 26 1.84 12.71 7.67
CA THR A 26 3.27 12.94 7.89
C THR A 26 3.71 12.13 9.10
N LEU A 27 4.77 11.34 8.95
CA LEU A 27 5.25 10.40 9.97
C LEU A 27 6.76 10.51 10.17
N PRO A 28 7.28 10.22 11.39
CA PRO A 28 8.71 10.09 11.65
C PRO A 28 9.31 8.91 10.88
N ASN A 29 10.47 9.12 10.27
CA ASN A 29 11.26 8.09 9.60
C ASN A 29 12.36 7.59 10.52
N VAL A 30 12.32 6.33 10.92
CA VAL A 30 13.34 5.75 11.82
C VAL A 30 14.65 5.42 11.11
N ALA A 31 14.66 5.43 9.77
CA ALA A 31 15.87 5.15 8.98
C ALA A 31 16.93 6.25 9.11
N ASP A 32 16.52 7.52 9.22
CA ASP A 32 17.40 8.69 9.24
C ASP A 32 16.99 9.79 10.22
N GLY A 33 15.90 9.61 10.97
CA GLY A 33 15.36 10.59 11.91
C GLY A 33 14.59 11.74 11.25
N SER A 34 14.40 11.74 9.94
CA SER A 34 13.62 12.75 9.23
C SER A 34 12.12 12.60 9.44
N THR A 35 11.36 13.52 8.91
CA THR A 35 9.89 13.43 8.85
C THR A 35 9.47 13.33 7.40
N VAL A 36 8.65 12.32 7.07
CA VAL A 36 8.22 12.03 5.70
C VAL A 36 6.73 12.27 5.56
N SER A 37 6.35 13.10 4.57
CA SER A 37 4.98 13.32 4.16
C SER A 37 4.63 12.39 2.99
N LEU A 38 3.41 11.86 2.95
CA LEU A 38 2.93 11.07 1.80
C LEU A 38 3.10 11.84 0.48
N ASN A 39 2.83 13.15 0.47
CA ASN A 39 2.99 14.02 -0.71
C ASN A 39 4.44 14.44 -0.99
N GLY A 40 5.42 13.93 -0.25
CA GLY A 40 6.85 14.26 -0.40
C GLY A 40 7.51 13.66 -1.66
N PHE A 41 6.77 12.88 -2.48
CA PHE A 41 7.31 12.16 -3.63
C PHE A 41 6.64 12.54 -4.96
N PRO A 42 6.71 13.82 -5.38
CA PRO A 42 5.95 14.31 -6.54
C PRO A 42 6.42 13.74 -7.88
N SER A 43 7.67 13.27 -7.96
CA SER A 43 8.30 12.82 -9.23
C SER A 43 8.02 11.36 -9.58
N CYS A 44 7.44 10.56 -8.67
CA CYS A 44 7.18 9.15 -8.91
C CYS A 44 5.83 8.94 -9.60
N THR A 45 5.72 7.95 -10.48
CA THR A 45 4.45 7.54 -11.12
C THR A 45 3.43 7.08 -10.07
N GLY A 46 3.90 6.46 -9.00
CA GLY A 46 3.10 5.99 -7.89
C GLY A 46 3.94 5.72 -6.65
N LEU A 47 3.25 5.39 -5.57
CA LEU A 47 3.83 5.05 -4.28
C LEU A 47 3.24 3.74 -3.79
N VAL A 48 4.09 2.87 -3.25
CA VAL A 48 3.69 1.68 -2.51
C VAL A 48 3.96 1.89 -1.03
N ALA A 49 2.91 1.87 -0.21
CA ALA A 49 3.01 1.80 1.24
C ALA A 49 2.79 0.34 1.68
N ILE A 50 3.74 -0.22 2.44
CA ILE A 50 3.61 -1.57 3.01
C ILE A 50 3.59 -1.43 4.52
N PHE A 51 2.49 -1.86 5.14
CA PHE A 51 2.44 -2.00 6.59
C PHE A 51 3.24 -3.21 7.01
N THR A 52 4.09 -3.04 8.02
CA THR A 52 5.04 -4.05 8.50
C THR A 52 5.17 -4.00 10.02
N SER A 53 5.75 -5.04 10.61
CA SER A 53 5.95 -5.23 12.04
C SER A 53 7.29 -5.89 12.28
N ASN A 54 7.93 -5.59 13.41
CA ASN A 54 9.14 -6.27 13.84
C ASN A 54 8.85 -7.70 14.34
N GLU A 55 7.67 -7.89 14.95
CA GLU A 55 7.33 -9.13 15.68
C GLU A 55 6.49 -10.11 14.84
N CYS A 56 5.99 -9.70 13.69
CA CYS A 56 5.13 -10.55 12.88
C CYS A 56 5.95 -11.54 12.04
N ALA A 57 5.77 -12.82 12.25
CA ALA A 57 6.45 -13.86 11.49
C ALA A 57 6.20 -13.78 9.97
N PHE A 58 5.02 -13.31 9.56
CA PHE A 58 4.72 -13.13 8.14
C PHE A 58 5.58 -12.04 7.50
N ASP A 59 5.87 -10.95 8.22
CA ASP A 59 6.76 -9.90 7.71
C ASP A 59 8.16 -10.43 7.43
N ASN A 60 8.69 -11.29 8.28
CA ASN A 60 10.00 -11.94 8.09
C ASN A 60 10.04 -12.76 6.79
N TYR A 61 8.96 -13.47 6.44
CA TYR A 61 8.88 -14.21 5.17
C TYR A 61 8.84 -13.28 3.95
N TYR A 62 8.40 -12.04 4.11
CA TYR A 62 8.29 -11.08 3.02
C TYR A 62 9.50 -10.16 2.84
N THR A 63 10.43 -10.06 3.81
CA THR A 63 11.55 -9.11 3.77
C THR A 63 12.33 -9.18 2.45
N SER A 64 12.73 -10.37 2.01
CA SER A 64 13.48 -10.54 0.75
C SER A 64 12.64 -10.21 -0.49
N ARG A 65 11.34 -10.54 -0.47
CA ARG A 65 10.40 -10.23 -1.57
C ARG A 65 10.15 -8.72 -1.69
N ILE A 66 9.98 -8.04 -0.56
CA ILE A 66 9.86 -6.58 -0.52
C ILE A 66 11.13 -5.94 -1.07
N LYS A 67 12.31 -6.43 -0.67
CA LYS A 67 13.58 -5.95 -1.23
C LYS A 67 13.64 -6.11 -2.75
N SER A 68 13.27 -7.27 -3.27
CA SER A 68 13.24 -7.51 -4.71
C SER A 68 12.27 -6.57 -5.45
N LEU A 69 11.12 -6.27 -4.87
CA LEU A 69 10.17 -5.31 -5.43
C LEU A 69 10.74 -3.88 -5.44
N VAL A 70 11.38 -3.45 -4.34
CA VAL A 70 12.03 -2.14 -4.26
C VAL A 70 13.09 -2.00 -5.35
N ASP A 71 13.96 -3.00 -5.50
CA ASP A 71 15.03 -3.00 -6.51
C ASP A 71 14.45 -3.03 -7.95
N GLN A 72 13.41 -3.83 -8.20
CA GLN A 72 12.76 -3.96 -9.51
C GLN A 72 12.12 -2.66 -10.00
N TYR A 73 11.51 -1.90 -9.12
CA TYR A 73 10.75 -0.70 -9.47
C TYR A 73 11.44 0.61 -9.12
N ALA A 74 12.74 0.56 -8.79
CA ALA A 74 13.56 1.72 -8.47
C ALA A 74 13.43 2.82 -9.54
N GLY A 75 13.27 4.07 -9.10
CA GLY A 75 13.14 5.25 -9.97
C GLY A 75 11.77 5.43 -10.65
N LYS A 76 10.85 4.46 -10.54
CA LYS A 76 9.49 4.56 -11.09
C LYS A 76 8.43 4.63 -9.99
N ILE A 77 8.58 3.81 -8.97
CA ILE A 77 7.68 3.70 -7.82
C ILE A 77 8.45 4.00 -6.55
N GLN A 78 7.90 4.87 -5.73
CA GLN A 78 8.41 5.08 -4.38
C GLN A 78 7.85 4.00 -3.45
N PHE A 79 8.71 3.37 -2.67
CA PHE A 79 8.29 2.49 -1.58
C PHE A 79 8.48 3.19 -0.24
N ILE A 80 7.54 2.98 0.67
CA ILE A 80 7.63 3.33 2.09
C ILE A 80 7.14 2.14 2.93
N LEU A 81 7.78 1.91 4.06
CA LEU A 81 7.32 0.95 5.07
C LEU A 81 6.67 1.72 6.21
N ILE A 82 5.59 1.18 6.78
CA ILE A 82 4.83 1.82 7.87
C ILE A 82 4.61 0.81 8.99
N ASN A 83 4.93 1.21 10.22
CA ASN A 83 4.67 0.40 11.41
C ASN A 83 3.71 1.14 12.33
N SER A 84 2.48 0.61 12.42
CA SER A 84 1.38 1.17 13.23
C SER A 84 1.10 0.36 14.51
N TYR A 85 1.98 -0.58 14.85
CA TYR A 85 1.90 -1.33 16.10
C TYR A 85 2.41 -0.45 17.26
N VAL A 86 1.77 -0.58 18.41
CA VAL A 86 2.03 0.28 19.60
C VAL A 86 2.65 -0.48 20.77
N GLU A 87 2.87 -1.78 20.63
CA GLU A 87 3.50 -2.62 21.62
C GLU A 87 4.98 -2.21 21.86
N PRO A 88 5.54 -2.44 23.05
CA PRO A 88 6.93 -2.02 23.39
C PRO A 88 8.01 -2.58 22.44
N ALA A 89 7.78 -3.78 21.87
CA ALA A 89 8.69 -4.38 20.88
C ALA A 89 8.68 -3.68 19.52
N GLU A 90 7.68 -2.84 19.28
CA GLU A 90 7.48 -2.05 18.06
C GLU A 90 7.83 -0.57 18.27
N SER A 91 8.58 -0.23 19.34
CA SER A 91 9.01 1.15 19.59
C SER A 91 9.92 1.67 18.45
N MET A 92 10.01 3.00 18.31
CA MET A 92 10.84 3.62 17.25
C MET A 92 12.30 3.17 17.32
N GLU A 93 12.84 2.99 18.52
CA GLU A 93 14.21 2.50 18.76
C GLU A 93 14.37 1.06 18.26
N LYS A 94 13.39 0.19 18.53
CA LYS A 94 13.39 -1.20 18.05
C LYS A 94 13.23 -1.28 16.55
N MET A 95 12.33 -0.45 15.97
CA MET A 95 12.20 -0.32 14.52
C MET A 95 13.53 0.08 13.87
N ALA A 96 14.24 1.07 14.43
CA ALA A 96 15.52 1.53 13.88
C ALA A 96 16.61 0.46 13.94
N VAL A 97 16.60 -0.40 14.97
CA VAL A 97 17.52 -1.53 15.08
C VAL A 97 17.20 -2.58 14.03
N GLU A 98 15.94 -2.99 13.92
CA GLU A 98 15.48 -4.02 12.99
C GLU A 98 15.69 -3.61 11.54
N TYR A 99 15.36 -2.37 11.19
CA TYR A 99 15.53 -1.83 9.84
C TYR A 99 16.95 -1.99 9.28
N LYS A 100 17.98 -1.86 10.13
CA LYS A 100 19.38 -2.04 9.71
C LYS A 100 19.69 -3.45 9.22
N THR A 101 18.93 -4.43 9.68
CA THR A 101 19.11 -5.84 9.30
C THR A 101 18.50 -6.16 7.94
N TRP A 102 17.50 -5.37 7.49
CA TRP A 102 16.76 -5.65 6.25
C TRP A 102 17.52 -5.27 4.97
N GLY A 103 18.53 -4.39 5.07
CA GLY A 103 19.31 -3.95 3.91
C GLY A 103 18.47 -3.21 2.86
N LEU A 104 17.40 -2.56 3.30
CA LEU A 104 16.50 -1.73 2.47
C LEU A 104 16.96 -0.28 2.48
N GLN A 105 16.67 0.45 1.39
CA GLN A 105 16.97 1.87 1.23
C GLN A 105 15.68 2.68 0.97
N VAL A 106 14.67 2.45 1.80
CA VAL A 106 13.36 3.11 1.70
C VAL A 106 12.97 3.69 3.07
N PRO A 107 12.14 4.74 3.14
CA PRO A 107 11.66 5.25 4.43
C PRO A 107 10.94 4.18 5.24
N TYR A 108 11.26 4.06 6.54
CA TYR A 108 10.53 3.23 7.49
C TYR A 108 9.87 4.12 8.54
N LEU A 109 8.56 4.24 8.46
CA LEU A 109 7.77 5.26 9.13
C LEU A 109 7.09 4.71 10.39
N ALA A 110 7.27 5.43 11.51
CA ALA A 110 6.64 5.10 12.78
C ALA A 110 5.27 5.78 12.88
N ASP A 111 4.21 5.00 12.73
CA ASP A 111 2.81 5.46 12.78
C ASP A 111 2.16 5.12 14.13
N LYS A 112 2.74 5.64 15.23
CA LYS A 112 2.33 5.27 16.60
C LYS A 112 0.99 5.90 17.03
N ASP A 113 0.53 6.90 16.31
CA ASP A 113 -0.81 7.47 16.46
C ASP A 113 -1.82 6.89 15.46
N GLN A 114 -1.39 5.90 14.66
CA GLN A 114 -2.22 5.18 13.68
C GLN A 114 -2.89 6.10 12.64
N THR A 115 -2.30 7.26 12.38
CA THR A 115 -2.81 8.23 11.40
C THR A 115 -2.72 7.67 9.97
N GLY A 116 -1.57 7.14 9.58
CA GLY A 116 -1.36 6.52 8.27
C GLY A 116 -2.23 5.28 8.08
N MET A 117 -2.32 4.43 9.14
CA MET A 117 -3.19 3.26 9.16
C MET A 117 -4.66 3.64 8.90
N ASN A 118 -5.16 4.65 9.58
CA ASN A 118 -6.54 5.11 9.42
C ASN A 118 -6.79 5.74 8.04
N CYS A 119 -5.84 6.54 7.51
CA CYS A 119 -5.94 7.15 6.19
C CYS A 119 -6.01 6.12 5.05
N LEU A 120 -5.26 5.02 5.17
CA LEU A 120 -5.21 3.96 4.17
C LEU A 120 -6.21 2.84 4.43
N GLY A 121 -6.69 2.70 5.66
CA GLY A 121 -7.60 1.63 6.06
C GLY A 121 -6.90 0.29 6.29
N ALA A 122 -5.60 0.31 6.64
CA ALA A 122 -4.81 -0.89 6.88
C ALA A 122 -5.30 -1.66 8.12
N LYS A 123 -5.20 -2.97 8.06
CA LYS A 123 -5.68 -3.87 9.12
C LYS A 123 -4.66 -4.93 9.52
N LYS A 124 -3.65 -5.16 8.70
CA LYS A 124 -2.69 -6.25 8.86
C LYS A 124 -1.27 -5.83 8.51
N SER A 125 -0.31 -6.70 8.84
CA SER A 125 1.03 -6.70 8.30
C SER A 125 1.45 -8.13 7.91
N PRO A 126 2.10 -8.34 6.74
CA PRO A 126 2.25 -7.32 5.70
C PRO A 126 0.94 -7.05 4.94
N GLU A 127 0.64 -5.78 4.68
CA GLU A 127 -0.44 -5.35 3.80
C GLU A 127 0.05 -4.21 2.92
N ALA A 128 -0.14 -4.31 1.61
CA ALA A 128 0.37 -3.35 0.62
C ALA A 128 -0.73 -2.43 0.10
N PHE A 129 -0.39 -1.17 -0.15
CA PHE A 129 -1.25 -0.14 -0.74
C PHE A 129 -0.52 0.51 -1.90
N LEU A 130 -1.04 0.35 -3.13
CA LEU A 130 -0.52 1.01 -4.31
C LEU A 130 -1.32 2.28 -4.58
N LEU A 131 -0.63 3.40 -4.59
CA LEU A 131 -1.18 4.73 -4.77
C LEU A 131 -0.69 5.31 -6.10
N LYS A 132 -1.61 5.73 -6.96
CA LYS A 132 -1.30 6.46 -8.19
C LYS A 132 -1.07 7.93 -7.86
N ASN A 133 0.02 8.51 -8.34
CA ASN A 133 0.24 9.95 -8.28
C ASN A 133 -0.63 10.65 -9.32
N ALA A 134 -1.44 11.60 -8.86
CA ALA A 134 -2.32 12.42 -9.68
C ALA A 134 -2.12 13.90 -9.29
N SER A 135 -1.07 14.55 -9.84
CA SER A 135 -0.76 15.96 -9.59
C SER A 135 -0.66 16.30 -8.09
N ASN A 136 0.23 15.61 -7.38
CA ASN A 136 0.46 15.75 -5.93
C ASN A 136 -0.69 15.29 -5.02
N LYS A 137 -1.65 14.56 -5.57
CA LYS A 137 -2.65 13.80 -4.81
C LYS A 137 -2.44 12.32 -5.07
N TYR A 138 -2.66 11.52 -4.07
CA TYR A 138 -2.57 10.07 -4.20
C TYR A 138 -3.96 9.44 -4.26
N ILE A 139 -4.15 8.57 -5.24
CA ILE A 139 -5.38 7.80 -5.44
C ILE A 139 -5.07 6.35 -5.17
N LEU A 140 -5.82 5.73 -4.25
CA LEU A 140 -5.69 4.30 -3.99
C LEU A 140 -6.19 3.51 -5.20
N VAL A 141 -5.33 2.66 -5.77
CA VAL A 141 -5.63 1.84 -6.94
C VAL A 141 -5.53 0.34 -6.70
N TYR A 142 -4.79 -0.08 -5.66
CA TYR A 142 -4.75 -1.46 -5.18
C TYR A 142 -4.44 -1.49 -3.69
N HIS A 143 -5.02 -2.44 -2.96
CA HIS A 143 -4.60 -2.75 -1.59
C HIS A 143 -4.75 -4.24 -1.25
N GLY A 144 -3.92 -4.72 -0.33
CA GLY A 144 -4.02 -6.06 0.24
C GLY A 144 -2.75 -6.89 0.11
N ALA A 145 -2.89 -8.16 -0.31
CA ALA A 145 -1.81 -9.12 -0.37
C ALA A 145 -0.70 -8.72 -1.38
N ILE A 146 0.55 -9.02 -1.05
CA ILE A 146 1.68 -8.85 -1.98
C ILE A 146 1.63 -9.93 -3.06
N ASP A 147 1.40 -11.17 -2.64
CA ASP A 147 1.25 -12.35 -3.50
C ASP A 147 0.28 -13.37 -2.87
N ASP A 148 0.12 -14.53 -3.48
CA ASP A 148 -0.83 -15.57 -3.05
C ASP A 148 -0.26 -16.57 -2.02
N ASN A 149 1.02 -16.45 -1.64
CA ASN A 149 1.62 -17.35 -0.64
C ASN A 149 2.41 -16.58 0.42
N ALA A 150 1.81 -16.42 1.59
CA ALA A 150 2.38 -15.62 2.68
C ALA A 150 3.62 -16.26 3.35
N GLN A 151 3.93 -17.52 3.09
CA GLN A 151 5.00 -18.25 3.78
C GLN A 151 6.11 -18.70 2.84
N VAL A 152 5.76 -19.34 1.72
CA VAL A 152 6.72 -20.01 0.84
C VAL A 152 6.85 -19.27 -0.49
N SER A 153 7.93 -18.54 -0.66
CA SER A 153 8.16 -17.70 -1.85
C SER A 153 8.28 -18.50 -3.16
N THR A 154 8.78 -19.74 -3.09
CA THR A 154 8.89 -20.64 -4.26
C THR A 154 7.56 -21.17 -4.75
N ASP A 155 6.53 -21.12 -3.93
CA ASP A 155 5.19 -21.63 -4.25
C ASP A 155 4.23 -20.52 -4.71
N VAL A 156 4.72 -19.28 -4.84
CA VAL A 156 3.95 -18.15 -5.35
C VAL A 156 3.59 -18.37 -6.81
N LYS A 157 2.30 -18.31 -7.12
CA LYS A 157 1.73 -18.41 -8.48
C LYS A 157 1.21 -17.06 -8.96
N GLU A 158 0.72 -16.23 -8.04
CA GLU A 158 0.11 -14.94 -8.33
C GLU A 158 0.79 -13.80 -7.56
N ASN A 159 1.44 -12.91 -8.29
CA ASN A 159 2.11 -11.72 -7.75
C ASN A 159 1.18 -10.51 -7.90
N PHE A 160 0.25 -10.31 -6.98
CA PHE A 160 -0.81 -9.29 -7.08
C PHE A 160 -0.27 -7.87 -7.12
N LEU A 161 0.67 -7.55 -6.21
CA LEU A 161 1.23 -6.21 -6.11
C LEU A 161 2.06 -5.85 -7.36
N SER A 162 2.98 -6.71 -7.79
CA SER A 162 3.82 -6.42 -8.96
C SER A 162 2.99 -6.29 -10.24
N LYS A 163 2.01 -7.18 -10.46
CA LYS A 163 1.07 -7.06 -11.58
C LYS A 163 0.30 -5.74 -11.57
N SER A 164 -0.10 -5.27 -10.38
CA SER A 164 -0.79 -3.98 -10.23
C SER A 164 0.15 -2.79 -10.51
N ILE A 165 1.40 -2.88 -10.07
CA ILE A 165 2.43 -1.88 -10.35
C ILE A 165 2.71 -1.81 -11.86
N ASP A 166 2.88 -2.95 -12.53
CA ASP A 166 3.15 -3.02 -13.96
C ASP A 166 2.01 -2.38 -14.77
N LYS A 167 0.76 -2.67 -14.40
CA LYS A 167 -0.42 -2.02 -15.01
C LYS A 167 -0.43 -0.52 -14.77
N LEU A 168 -0.11 -0.05 -13.55
CA LEU A 168 -0.03 1.38 -13.25
C LEU A 168 1.02 2.08 -14.12
N ILE A 169 2.23 1.53 -14.21
CA ILE A 169 3.33 2.09 -15.01
C ILE A 169 2.97 2.09 -16.49
N GLY A 170 2.31 1.02 -16.97
CA GLY A 170 1.84 0.88 -18.35
C GLY A 170 0.58 1.70 -18.69
N GLY A 171 0.03 2.48 -17.74
CA GLY A 171 -1.19 3.25 -17.94
C GLY A 171 -2.44 2.39 -18.15
N GLN A 172 -2.40 1.13 -17.76
CA GLN A 172 -3.49 0.17 -17.93
C GLN A 172 -4.46 0.21 -16.73
N LYS A 173 -5.67 -0.28 -16.95
CA LYS A 173 -6.67 -0.43 -15.88
C LYS A 173 -6.26 -1.56 -14.93
N ILE A 174 -6.28 -1.29 -13.63
CA ILE A 174 -6.13 -2.30 -12.59
C ILE A 174 -7.50 -2.93 -12.35
N GLU A 175 -7.67 -4.21 -12.70
CA GLU A 175 -8.96 -4.91 -12.64
C GLU A 175 -9.26 -5.43 -11.24
N VAL A 176 -8.23 -5.93 -10.55
CA VAL A 176 -8.33 -6.43 -9.17
C VAL A 176 -7.81 -5.34 -8.24
N ALA A 177 -8.73 -4.57 -7.67
CA ALA A 177 -8.39 -3.44 -6.80
C ALA A 177 -8.03 -3.87 -5.36
N SER A 178 -8.43 -5.07 -4.94
CA SER A 178 -8.10 -5.58 -3.59
C SER A 178 -8.02 -7.10 -3.54
N VAL A 179 -7.10 -7.60 -2.72
CA VAL A 179 -6.97 -9.01 -2.35
C VAL A 179 -6.71 -9.08 -0.85
N ARG A 180 -7.44 -9.96 -0.13
CA ARG A 180 -7.28 -10.08 1.32
C ARG A 180 -5.85 -10.47 1.69
N ALA A 181 -5.17 -9.63 2.48
CA ALA A 181 -3.84 -9.93 3.01
C ALA A 181 -3.89 -11.02 4.09
N THR A 182 -2.89 -11.90 4.08
CA THR A 182 -2.59 -12.84 5.18
C THR A 182 -1.46 -12.26 6.01
N GLY A 183 -1.66 -12.13 7.32
CA GLY A 183 -0.68 -11.51 8.19
C GLY A 183 -1.22 -11.26 9.59
N CYS A 184 -0.44 -10.57 10.42
CA CYS A 184 -0.78 -10.21 11.79
C CYS A 184 -1.74 -9.01 11.80
N SER A 185 -2.71 -9.03 12.73
CA SER A 185 -3.67 -7.91 12.82
C SER A 185 -3.07 -6.73 13.55
N ILE A 186 -3.21 -5.54 12.99
CA ILE A 186 -2.90 -4.28 13.68
C ILE A 186 -4.05 -4.01 14.64
N ARG A 187 -3.75 -3.89 15.94
CA ARG A 187 -4.74 -3.55 16.96
C ARG A 187 -4.92 -2.04 17.00
N LEU A 188 -6.15 -1.62 17.16
CA LEU A 188 -6.45 -0.20 17.39
C LEU A 188 -5.91 0.23 18.77
N LYS A 189 -5.38 1.45 18.82
CA LYS A 189 -4.90 2.11 20.02
C LYS A 189 -6.06 2.50 20.91
#